data_b4c39503cd1914068b47fcd3099c6a1b
#
_entry.id   b4c39503cd1914068b47fcd3099c6a1b
#
_cell.length_a   1.000
_cell.length_b   1.000
_cell.length_c   1.000
_cell.angle_alpha   90.00
_cell.angle_beta   90.00
_cell.angle_gamma   90.00
#
_symmetry.space_group_name_H-M   'P 1'
#
loop_
_entity.id
_entity.type
_entity.pdbx_description
1 polymer ?
#
loop_
_entity_poly.entity_id
_entity_poly.type
_entity_poly.pdbx_seq_one_letter_code
_entity_poly.pdbx_strand_id
1 'polypeptide(L)'
;MKEEVSVSLITKASDLPDIICDDFFHSVELFKILEVTPKQKPYMALVIDGQGRIAAHLLAVVSYHHLLLPPFAYSHCHIYGEGVYAPEVENKEEIFSLFVKAITDELTHKLCLFIEISDLSSKMFGYAKLRENGYFPIQWQKIHNSLHSKSPYERLPQKLRDKLSIAEQRGAKAEIVNSDSKELQQAVKLMRHYFRLKPRRTVRNSKLFEHLATSKQCKIFATKYKNRVIGTCVCFFFGGNAYMWQLASLRKSFMMLYPASYTVWSALKYAHEQGFAHMYFLDAGLPFKRNPMREFILNFGGKQVAEYRWFRIQIPWIGKFMDWFYNE
;
A
#
# COMPACT_ATOMS: atom_id res chain seq x y z
N MET A 1 21.08 -21.89 -25.96
CA MET A 1 19.63 -22.07 -25.83
C MET A 1 19.19 -21.18 -24.68
N LYS A 2 18.35 -20.16 -24.93
CA LYS A 2 17.70 -19.45 -23.83
C LYS A 2 16.72 -20.45 -23.20
N GLU A 3 16.93 -20.83 -21.95
CA GLU A 3 15.93 -21.59 -21.21
C GLU A 3 14.61 -20.82 -21.28
N GLU A 4 13.56 -21.51 -21.68
CA GLU A 4 12.23 -20.92 -21.79
C GLU A 4 11.71 -20.70 -20.36
N VAL A 5 11.87 -19.47 -19.86
CA VAL A 5 11.44 -19.08 -18.51
C VAL A 5 9.92 -19.06 -18.50
N SER A 6 9.31 -19.98 -17.80
CA SER A 6 7.84 -20.03 -17.61
C SER A 6 7.42 -19.42 -16.28
N VAL A 7 6.27 -18.74 -16.29
CA VAL A 7 5.65 -18.17 -15.08
C VAL A 7 4.54 -19.09 -14.61
N SER A 8 4.58 -19.51 -13.36
CA SER A 8 3.50 -20.22 -12.67
C SER A 8 2.67 -19.25 -11.84
N LEU A 9 1.34 -19.33 -11.94
CA LEU A 9 0.41 -18.53 -11.13
C LEU A 9 -0.22 -19.39 -10.04
N ILE A 10 0.07 -19.09 -8.78
CA ILE A 10 -0.46 -19.80 -7.61
C ILE A 10 -1.53 -18.95 -6.94
N THR A 11 -2.67 -19.56 -6.60
CA THR A 11 -3.83 -18.91 -5.99
C THR A 11 -4.24 -19.52 -4.65
N LYS A 12 -3.58 -20.59 -4.21
CA LYS A 12 -3.82 -21.24 -2.92
C LYS A 12 -2.53 -21.35 -2.13
N ALA A 13 -2.61 -21.06 -0.84
CA ALA A 13 -1.45 -21.12 0.05
C ALA A 13 -0.87 -22.55 0.20
N SER A 14 -1.71 -23.58 0.01
CA SER A 14 -1.27 -25.00 0.02
C SER A 14 -0.27 -25.32 -1.10
N ASP A 15 -0.32 -24.58 -2.19
CA ASP A 15 0.45 -24.85 -3.41
C ASP A 15 1.72 -23.97 -3.48
N LEU A 16 1.91 -23.06 -2.49
CA LEU A 16 3.07 -22.19 -2.43
C LEU A 16 4.30 -22.97 -1.98
N PRO A 17 5.42 -22.83 -2.68
CA PRO A 17 6.71 -23.29 -2.18
C PRO A 17 7.19 -22.43 -1.01
N ASP A 18 8.26 -22.86 -0.35
CA ASP A 18 8.90 -22.05 0.68
C ASP A 18 9.57 -20.82 0.06
N ILE A 19 9.00 -19.64 0.33
CA ILE A 19 9.48 -18.35 -0.15
C ILE A 19 9.93 -17.53 1.05
N ILE A 20 11.21 -17.17 1.08
CA ILE A 20 11.76 -16.26 2.07
C ILE A 20 12.01 -14.91 1.40
N CYS A 21 11.31 -13.86 1.82
CA CYS A 21 11.57 -12.51 1.35
C CYS A 21 11.35 -11.50 2.46
N ASP A 22 12.04 -10.37 2.38
CA ASP A 22 11.91 -9.26 3.33
C ASP A 22 10.83 -8.26 2.88
N ASP A 23 10.35 -8.35 1.64
CA ASP A 23 9.28 -7.50 1.13
C ASP A 23 7.91 -8.03 1.54
N PHE A 24 7.25 -7.32 2.46
CA PHE A 24 5.93 -7.69 2.95
C PHE A 24 4.88 -7.75 1.83
N PHE A 25 4.95 -6.85 0.85
CA PHE A 25 3.96 -6.80 -0.24
C PHE A 25 4.03 -8.01 -1.17
N HIS A 26 5.14 -8.75 -1.16
CA HIS A 26 5.32 -9.98 -1.94
C HIS A 26 5.48 -11.23 -1.08
N SER A 27 5.20 -11.13 0.23
CA SER A 27 5.41 -12.23 1.19
C SER A 27 4.31 -13.30 1.13
N VAL A 28 4.68 -14.51 1.52
CA VAL A 28 3.73 -15.62 1.78
C VAL A 28 2.76 -15.25 2.91
N GLU A 29 3.23 -14.46 3.89
CA GLU A 29 2.37 -14.00 5.00
C GLU A 29 1.21 -13.15 4.48
N LEU A 30 1.49 -12.14 3.65
CA LEU A 30 0.44 -11.32 3.05
C LEU A 30 -0.47 -12.15 2.14
N PHE A 31 0.10 -13.08 1.35
CA PHE A 31 -0.69 -13.98 0.52
C PHE A 31 -1.74 -14.74 1.36
N LYS A 32 -1.32 -15.39 2.46
CA LYS A 32 -2.22 -16.13 3.37
C LYS A 32 -3.29 -15.24 4.00
N ILE A 33 -2.91 -14.03 4.43
CA ILE A 33 -3.86 -13.03 4.95
C ILE A 33 -4.93 -12.68 3.91
N LEU A 34 -4.51 -12.48 2.66
CA LEU A 34 -5.43 -12.12 1.57
C LEU A 34 -6.34 -13.28 1.17
N GLU A 35 -5.82 -14.51 1.16
CA GLU A 35 -6.60 -15.71 0.82
C GLU A 35 -7.77 -15.92 1.77
N VAL A 36 -7.58 -15.70 3.08
CA VAL A 36 -8.65 -15.84 4.08
C VAL A 36 -9.53 -14.58 4.21
N THR A 37 -9.15 -13.48 3.55
CA THR A 37 -9.90 -12.23 3.60
C THR A 37 -11.04 -12.24 2.58
N PRO A 38 -12.31 -12.09 3.00
CA PRO A 38 -13.43 -12.05 2.08
C PRO A 38 -13.29 -10.97 1.01
N LYS A 39 -13.64 -11.32 -0.24
CA LYS A 39 -13.57 -10.43 -1.41
C LYS A 39 -12.14 -10.04 -1.83
N GLN A 40 -11.14 -10.80 -1.38
CA GLN A 40 -9.77 -10.71 -1.86
C GLN A 40 -9.39 -12.04 -2.50
N LYS A 41 -8.57 -11.99 -3.54
CA LYS A 41 -7.95 -13.18 -4.14
C LYS A 41 -6.51 -12.87 -4.49
N PRO A 42 -5.55 -13.52 -3.82
CA PRO A 42 -4.14 -13.37 -4.15
C PRO A 42 -3.78 -14.21 -5.39
N TYR A 43 -2.78 -13.73 -6.12
CA TYR A 43 -2.11 -14.42 -7.21
C TYR A 43 -0.60 -14.25 -6.99
N MET A 44 0.11 -15.34 -6.71
CA MET A 44 1.56 -15.34 -6.65
C MET A 44 2.10 -15.81 -7.99
N ALA A 45 2.74 -14.91 -8.72
CA ALA A 45 3.48 -15.26 -9.93
C ALA A 45 4.90 -15.69 -9.53
N LEU A 46 5.35 -16.85 -9.99
CA LEU A 46 6.64 -17.43 -9.68
C LEU A 46 7.41 -17.76 -10.95
N VAL A 47 8.71 -17.50 -10.92
CA VAL A 47 9.69 -18.04 -11.87
C VAL A 47 10.61 -18.98 -11.11
N ILE A 48 10.74 -20.20 -11.61
CA ILE A 48 11.62 -21.23 -11.07
C ILE A 48 12.76 -21.44 -12.07
N ASP A 49 13.99 -21.48 -11.57
CA ASP A 49 15.18 -21.75 -12.38
C ASP A 49 15.31 -23.25 -12.77
N GLY A 50 16.23 -23.56 -13.66
CA GLY A 50 16.49 -24.93 -14.10
C GLY A 50 16.97 -25.88 -12.99
N GLN A 51 17.24 -25.37 -11.79
CA GLN A 51 17.62 -26.14 -10.59
C GLN A 51 16.46 -26.33 -9.60
N GLY A 52 15.24 -25.84 -9.95
CA GLY A 52 14.06 -25.93 -9.10
C GLY A 52 14.01 -24.86 -8.00
N ARG A 53 14.88 -23.83 -8.03
CA ARG A 53 14.90 -22.75 -7.06
C ARG A 53 14.05 -21.57 -7.56
N ILE A 54 13.48 -20.81 -6.63
CA ILE A 54 12.69 -19.63 -6.96
C ILE A 54 13.65 -18.50 -7.37
N ALA A 55 13.66 -18.18 -8.67
CA ALA A 55 14.44 -17.09 -9.23
C ALA A 55 13.78 -15.73 -9.00
N ALA A 56 12.45 -15.65 -9.06
CA ALA A 56 11.69 -14.43 -8.80
C ALA A 56 10.24 -14.72 -8.43
N HIS A 57 9.60 -13.77 -7.72
CA HIS A 57 8.18 -13.84 -7.42
C HIS A 57 7.55 -12.45 -7.30
N LEU A 58 6.22 -12.40 -7.56
CA LEU A 58 5.44 -11.17 -7.49
C LEU A 58 4.02 -11.50 -7.03
N LEU A 59 3.52 -10.77 -6.03
CA LEU A 59 2.16 -10.91 -5.52
C LEU A 59 1.23 -9.85 -6.12
N ALA A 60 0.16 -10.31 -6.75
CA ALA A 60 -0.95 -9.49 -7.21
C ALA A 60 -2.20 -9.80 -6.39
N VAL A 61 -3.03 -8.78 -6.13
CA VAL A 61 -4.24 -8.89 -5.30
C VAL A 61 -5.44 -8.45 -6.08
N VAL A 62 -6.40 -9.34 -6.29
CA VAL A 62 -7.70 -9.00 -6.89
C VAL A 62 -8.70 -8.72 -5.79
N SER A 63 -9.32 -7.54 -5.86
CA SER A 63 -10.36 -7.09 -4.93
C SER A 63 -11.71 -7.04 -5.65
N TYR A 64 -12.72 -7.68 -5.06
CA TYR A 64 -14.10 -7.72 -5.60
C TYR A 64 -14.97 -6.67 -4.93
N HIS A 65 -15.67 -5.89 -5.74
CA HIS A 65 -16.54 -4.80 -5.30
C HIS A 65 -17.97 -5.02 -5.77
N HIS A 66 -18.91 -4.63 -4.91
CA HIS A 66 -20.32 -4.55 -5.24
C HIS A 66 -20.77 -3.09 -5.14
N LEU A 67 -21.48 -2.62 -6.15
CA LEU A 67 -22.04 -1.29 -6.25
C LEU A 67 -23.57 -1.38 -6.28
N LEU A 68 -24.25 -0.32 -5.86
CA LEU A 68 -25.71 -0.18 -5.99
C LEU A 68 -26.12 0.21 -7.42
N LEU A 69 -25.20 0.80 -8.19
CA LEU A 69 -25.40 1.25 -9.57
C LEU A 69 -24.51 0.44 -10.53
N PRO A 70 -24.82 0.37 -11.82
CA PRO A 70 -23.98 -0.29 -12.81
C PRO A 70 -22.51 0.19 -12.72
N PRO A 71 -21.53 -0.71 -12.83
CA PRO A 71 -21.64 -2.13 -13.25
C PRO A 71 -22.01 -3.13 -12.16
N PHE A 72 -22.74 -2.78 -11.11
CA PHE A 72 -23.19 -3.56 -9.94
C PHE A 72 -22.11 -4.39 -9.25
N ALA A 73 -21.23 -5.05 -10.00
CA ALA A 73 -20.05 -5.74 -9.49
C ALA A 73 -18.88 -5.55 -10.45
N TYR A 74 -17.70 -5.33 -9.90
CA TYR A 74 -16.43 -5.33 -10.63
C TYR A 74 -15.31 -5.83 -9.75
N SER A 75 -14.22 -6.25 -10.37
CA SER A 75 -12.97 -6.48 -9.64
C SER A 75 -11.86 -5.58 -10.20
N HIS A 76 -10.86 -5.33 -9.37
CA HIS A 76 -9.62 -4.71 -9.81
C HIS A 76 -8.43 -5.44 -9.19
N CYS A 77 -7.34 -5.47 -9.92
CA CYS A 77 -6.08 -6.02 -9.45
C CYS A 77 -5.15 -4.90 -9.01
N HIS A 78 -4.42 -5.11 -7.92
CA HIS A 78 -3.38 -4.21 -7.46
C HIS A 78 -2.08 -4.97 -7.24
N ILE A 79 -0.98 -4.42 -7.75
CA ILE A 79 0.39 -4.88 -7.57
C ILE A 79 1.18 -3.76 -6.92
N TYR A 80 1.91 -4.06 -5.85
CA TYR A 80 2.79 -3.12 -5.17
C TYR A 80 4.24 -3.42 -5.51
N GLY A 81 4.93 -2.50 -6.19
CA GLY A 81 6.35 -2.67 -6.52
C GLY A 81 6.61 -3.59 -7.71
N GLU A 82 7.85 -4.01 -7.80
CA GLU A 82 8.43 -4.70 -8.95
C GLU A 82 8.58 -6.22 -8.76
N GLY A 83 8.24 -6.73 -7.58
CA GLY A 83 8.49 -8.13 -7.21
C GLY A 83 9.84 -8.31 -6.51
N VAL A 84 10.15 -9.55 -6.19
CA VAL A 84 11.41 -9.96 -5.53
C VAL A 84 12.18 -10.89 -6.45
N TYR A 85 13.49 -10.68 -6.53
CA TYR A 85 14.39 -11.40 -7.44
C TYR A 85 15.56 -11.97 -6.65
N ALA A 86 15.95 -13.19 -6.97
CA ALA A 86 17.20 -13.76 -6.46
C ALA A 86 18.40 -12.91 -6.92
N PRO A 87 19.48 -12.84 -6.11
CA PRO A 87 20.63 -11.99 -6.41
C PRO A 87 21.28 -12.27 -7.78
N GLU A 88 21.19 -13.51 -8.24
CA GLU A 88 21.79 -14.01 -9.48
C GLU A 88 20.99 -13.60 -10.74
N VAL A 89 19.81 -13.05 -10.57
CA VAL A 89 18.93 -12.64 -11.68
C VAL A 89 19.41 -11.29 -12.25
N GLU A 90 19.91 -11.31 -13.47
CA GLU A 90 20.38 -10.12 -14.18
C GLU A 90 19.25 -9.47 -14.99
N ASN A 91 18.40 -10.24 -15.63
CA ASN A 91 17.33 -9.80 -16.55
C ASN A 91 15.99 -9.54 -15.85
N LYS A 92 16.03 -8.75 -14.76
CA LYS A 92 14.84 -8.50 -13.90
C LYS A 92 13.66 -7.89 -14.64
N GLU A 93 13.90 -6.95 -15.58
CA GLU A 93 12.81 -6.29 -16.33
C GLU A 93 12.12 -7.24 -17.31
N GLU A 94 12.84 -8.21 -17.91
CA GLU A 94 12.25 -9.24 -18.75
C GLU A 94 11.35 -10.17 -17.93
N ILE A 95 11.83 -10.61 -16.76
CA ILE A 95 11.02 -11.44 -15.84
C ILE A 95 9.81 -10.65 -15.35
N PHE A 96 9.96 -9.37 -15.02
CA PHE A 96 8.84 -8.51 -14.66
C PHE A 96 7.80 -8.42 -15.78
N SER A 97 8.25 -8.29 -17.03
CA SER A 97 7.36 -8.32 -18.20
C SER A 97 6.57 -9.64 -18.29
N LEU A 98 7.21 -10.76 -18.02
CA LEU A 98 6.54 -12.07 -17.99
C LEU A 98 5.50 -12.14 -16.87
N PHE A 99 5.80 -11.66 -15.67
CA PHE A 99 4.84 -11.57 -14.56
C PHE A 99 3.61 -10.73 -14.94
N VAL A 100 3.85 -9.52 -15.44
CA VAL A 100 2.80 -8.59 -15.84
C VAL A 100 1.93 -9.20 -16.93
N LYS A 101 2.54 -9.85 -17.93
CA LYS A 101 1.81 -10.54 -19.01
C LYS A 101 0.97 -11.70 -18.45
N ALA A 102 1.56 -12.60 -17.66
CA ALA A 102 0.84 -13.75 -17.11
C ALA A 102 -0.37 -13.35 -16.25
N ILE A 103 -0.19 -12.33 -15.37
CA ILE A 103 -1.28 -11.80 -14.55
C ILE A 103 -2.35 -11.14 -15.43
N THR A 104 -1.94 -10.39 -16.45
CA THR A 104 -2.87 -9.72 -17.37
C THR A 104 -3.72 -10.71 -18.14
N ASP A 105 -3.09 -11.74 -18.74
CA ASP A 105 -3.75 -12.77 -19.52
C ASP A 105 -4.74 -13.54 -18.64
N GLU A 106 -4.34 -13.94 -17.43
CA GLU A 106 -5.20 -14.61 -16.45
C GLU A 106 -6.43 -13.77 -16.06
N LEU A 107 -6.27 -12.46 -15.90
CA LEU A 107 -7.33 -11.57 -15.45
C LEU A 107 -8.23 -11.06 -16.59
N THR A 108 -7.78 -11.11 -17.84
CA THR A 108 -8.58 -10.71 -19.02
C THR A 108 -9.87 -11.51 -19.10
N HIS A 109 -9.85 -12.78 -18.70
CA HIS A 109 -11.01 -13.67 -18.71
C HIS A 109 -11.84 -13.65 -17.41
N LYS A 110 -11.54 -12.77 -16.43
CA LYS A 110 -12.12 -12.80 -15.07
C LYS A 110 -12.84 -11.52 -14.63
N LEU A 111 -13.44 -10.78 -15.56
CA LEU A 111 -14.19 -9.55 -15.25
C LEU A 111 -13.39 -8.55 -14.37
N CYS A 112 -12.08 -8.52 -14.51
CA CYS A 112 -11.22 -7.54 -13.89
C CYS A 112 -11.31 -6.24 -14.67
N LEU A 113 -11.87 -5.18 -14.10
CA LEU A 113 -12.08 -3.92 -14.79
C LEU A 113 -10.76 -3.23 -15.16
N PHE A 114 -9.82 -3.22 -14.20
CA PHE A 114 -8.50 -2.66 -14.42
C PHE A 114 -7.44 -3.33 -13.53
N ILE A 115 -6.19 -3.23 -13.95
CA ILE A 115 -5.01 -3.61 -13.18
C ILE A 115 -4.24 -2.34 -12.87
N GLU A 116 -3.89 -2.15 -11.61
CA GLU A 116 -3.07 -1.03 -11.11
C GLU A 116 -1.74 -1.57 -10.59
N ILE A 117 -0.64 -0.96 -11.03
CA ILE A 117 0.71 -1.23 -10.49
C ILE A 117 1.22 0.06 -9.87
N SER A 118 1.46 0.03 -8.55
CA SER A 118 2.08 1.13 -7.82
C SER A 118 3.58 0.94 -7.80
N ASP A 119 4.32 1.85 -8.46
CA ASP A 119 5.77 1.84 -8.42
C ASP A 119 6.25 2.23 -7.02
N LEU A 120 6.99 1.34 -6.35
CA LEU A 120 7.62 1.58 -5.05
C LEU A 120 9.14 1.72 -5.18
N SER A 121 9.69 1.49 -6.37
CA SER A 121 11.12 1.59 -6.63
C SER A 121 11.64 3.04 -6.47
N SER A 122 12.93 3.17 -6.25
CA SER A 122 13.61 4.46 -6.24
C SER A 122 14.06 4.90 -7.64
N LYS A 123 13.98 4.01 -8.61
CA LYS A 123 14.37 4.23 -10.02
C LYS A 123 13.21 3.78 -10.91
N MET A 124 13.17 4.33 -12.13
CA MET A 124 12.22 3.89 -13.16
C MET A 124 12.52 2.44 -13.55
N PHE A 125 11.73 1.50 -13.06
CA PHE A 125 11.91 0.08 -13.31
C PHE A 125 10.79 -0.47 -14.20
N GLY A 126 11.16 -1.19 -15.26
CA GLY A 126 10.22 -1.89 -16.12
C GLY A 126 9.25 -1.00 -16.92
N TYR A 127 9.49 0.30 -17.04
CA TYR A 127 8.55 1.24 -17.69
C TYR A 127 8.33 0.91 -19.16
N ALA A 128 9.38 0.55 -19.90
CA ALA A 128 9.26 0.10 -21.29
C ALA A 128 8.41 -1.17 -21.36
N LYS A 129 8.66 -2.13 -20.46
CA LYS A 129 7.95 -3.41 -20.38
C LYS A 129 6.46 -3.24 -20.03
N LEU A 130 6.13 -2.28 -19.18
CA LEU A 130 4.74 -1.94 -18.88
C LEU A 130 4.03 -1.37 -20.10
N ARG A 131 4.66 -0.47 -20.86
CA ARG A 131 4.10 0.06 -22.12
C ARG A 131 3.91 -1.04 -23.17
N GLU A 132 4.89 -1.91 -23.36
CA GLU A 132 4.82 -3.07 -24.24
C GLU A 132 3.63 -3.98 -23.90
N ASN A 133 3.28 -4.12 -22.62
CA ASN A 133 2.15 -4.89 -22.11
C ASN A 133 0.82 -4.09 -22.09
N GLY A 134 0.78 -2.88 -22.68
CA GLY A 134 -0.43 -2.07 -22.83
C GLY A 134 -0.87 -1.34 -21.56
N TYR A 135 0.05 -1.10 -20.64
CA TYR A 135 -0.17 -0.23 -19.48
C TYR A 135 0.16 1.22 -19.81
N PHE A 136 -0.62 2.15 -19.29
CA PHE A 136 -0.36 3.58 -19.38
C PHE A 136 -0.05 4.16 -18.00
N PRO A 137 0.89 5.12 -17.90
CA PRO A 137 1.27 5.74 -16.65
C PRO A 137 0.34 6.90 -16.29
N ILE A 138 0.05 7.05 -15.01
CA ILE A 138 -0.53 8.27 -14.45
C ILE A 138 0.46 8.84 -13.44
N GLN A 139 0.83 10.11 -13.61
CA GLN A 139 1.69 10.80 -12.65
C GLN A 139 1.07 10.79 -11.27
N TRP A 140 1.84 10.38 -10.29
CA TRP A 140 1.42 10.27 -8.90
C TRP A 140 2.45 10.90 -7.98
N GLN A 141 2.10 11.07 -6.73
CA GLN A 141 2.98 11.63 -5.72
C GLN A 141 3.06 10.70 -4.52
N LYS A 142 4.27 10.47 -4.02
CA LYS A 142 4.51 9.93 -2.70
C LYS A 142 5.26 10.94 -1.84
N ILE A 143 5.13 10.85 -0.54
CA ILE A 143 5.91 11.65 0.38
C ILE A 143 6.90 10.73 1.07
N HIS A 144 8.11 11.19 1.18
CA HIS A 144 9.22 10.48 1.75
C HIS A 144 9.82 11.29 2.90
N ASN A 145 9.79 10.73 4.09
CA ASN A 145 10.47 11.27 5.26
C ASN A 145 11.72 10.46 5.55
N SER A 146 12.88 11.11 5.56
CA SER A 146 14.14 10.51 6.05
C SER A 146 14.12 10.49 7.59
N LEU A 147 14.45 9.36 8.19
CA LEU A 147 14.43 9.18 9.64
C LEU A 147 15.82 9.06 10.26
N HIS A 148 16.86 8.85 9.46
CA HIS A 148 18.22 8.53 9.92
C HIS A 148 19.14 9.72 10.16
N SER A 149 18.93 10.88 9.51
CA SER A 149 19.89 11.98 9.53
C SER A 149 19.67 13.02 10.66
N LYS A 150 18.43 13.18 11.10
CA LYS A 150 18.03 14.05 12.22
C LYS A 150 16.77 13.49 12.85
N SER A 151 16.60 13.74 14.15
CA SER A 151 15.35 13.38 14.82
C SER A 151 14.14 13.94 14.05
N PRO A 152 13.11 13.13 13.78
CA PRO A 152 11.88 13.63 13.16
C PRO A 152 11.27 14.81 13.89
N TYR A 153 11.41 14.87 15.23
CA TYR A 153 10.90 15.96 16.05
C TYR A 153 11.52 17.31 15.70
N GLU A 154 12.84 17.34 15.45
CA GLU A 154 13.57 18.58 15.10
C GLU A 154 13.13 19.17 13.77
N ARG A 155 12.60 18.34 12.88
CA ARG A 155 12.09 18.75 11.55
C ARG A 155 10.66 19.29 11.60
N LEU A 156 9.93 19.08 12.69
CA LEU A 156 8.58 19.58 12.80
C LEU A 156 8.56 21.11 12.93
N PRO A 157 7.71 21.82 12.21
CA PRO A 157 7.43 23.23 12.45
C PRO A 157 6.94 23.45 13.87
N GLN A 158 7.29 24.59 14.48
CA GLN A 158 6.90 24.92 15.86
C GLN A 158 5.39 24.75 16.09
N LYS A 159 4.57 25.26 15.17
CA LYS A 159 3.11 25.10 15.21
C LYS A 159 2.62 23.66 15.30
N LEU A 160 3.35 22.70 14.72
CA LEU A 160 2.99 21.29 14.83
C LEU A 160 3.44 20.70 16.16
N ARG A 161 4.64 21.06 16.66
CA ARG A 161 5.11 20.67 17.99
C ARG A 161 4.14 21.13 19.08
N ASP A 162 3.66 22.38 19.01
CA ASP A 162 2.67 22.93 19.94
C ASP A 162 1.36 22.12 19.91
N LYS A 163 0.89 21.74 18.71
CA LYS A 163 -0.31 20.90 18.58
C LYS A 163 -0.14 19.52 19.21
N LEU A 164 1.04 18.90 19.05
CA LEU A 164 1.34 17.61 19.66
C LEU A 164 1.39 17.70 21.18
N SER A 165 2.05 18.73 21.70
CA SER A 165 2.13 19.00 23.15
C SER A 165 0.73 19.25 23.73
N ILE A 166 -0.11 20.08 23.09
CA ILE A 166 -1.50 20.32 23.51
C ILE A 166 -2.31 19.03 23.54
N ALA A 167 -2.17 18.20 22.50
CA ALA A 167 -2.88 16.92 22.45
C ALA A 167 -2.52 16.01 23.64
N GLU A 168 -1.25 15.90 23.93
CA GLU A 168 -0.72 15.10 25.03
C GLU A 168 -1.15 15.64 26.39
N GLN A 169 -1.00 16.93 26.66
CA GLN A 169 -1.45 17.58 27.90
C GLN A 169 -2.96 17.41 28.12
N ARG A 170 -3.76 17.35 27.05
CA ARG A 170 -5.20 17.09 27.14
C ARG A 170 -5.57 15.62 27.24
N GLY A 171 -4.59 14.73 27.34
CA GLY A 171 -4.78 13.31 27.58
C GLY A 171 -4.97 12.46 26.32
N ALA A 172 -4.56 12.93 25.15
CA ALA A 172 -4.41 12.06 23.98
C ALA A 172 -3.24 11.10 24.21
N LYS A 173 -3.45 9.81 23.92
CA LYS A 173 -2.42 8.78 24.03
C LYS A 173 -2.38 7.97 22.74
N ALA A 174 -1.18 7.62 22.29
CA ALA A 174 -1.00 6.74 21.15
C ALA A 174 -0.49 5.37 21.61
N GLU A 175 -1.01 4.32 20.99
CA GLU A 175 -0.59 2.95 21.25
C GLU A 175 -0.60 2.13 19.97
N ILE A 176 0.18 1.04 19.93
CA ILE A 176 0.07 -0.01 18.93
C ILE A 176 -1.04 -0.96 19.36
N VAL A 177 -1.93 -1.26 18.43
CA VAL A 177 -3.15 -2.02 18.72
C VAL A 177 -2.86 -3.52 18.57
N ASN A 178 -3.25 -4.31 19.55
CA ASN A 178 -3.15 -5.77 19.50
C ASN A 178 -4.33 -6.40 18.76
N SER A 179 -4.14 -7.59 18.17
CA SER A 179 -5.09 -8.29 17.31
C SER A 179 -6.47 -8.48 17.96
N ASP A 180 -6.51 -8.85 19.24
CA ASP A 180 -7.77 -9.19 19.92
C ASP A 180 -8.32 -8.06 20.79
N SER A 181 -7.81 -6.84 20.61
CA SER A 181 -8.16 -5.71 21.45
C SER A 181 -9.46 -5.03 21.03
N LYS A 182 -10.16 -4.45 22.00
CA LYS A 182 -11.31 -3.58 21.77
C LYS A 182 -10.94 -2.35 20.93
N GLU A 183 -9.71 -1.91 21.06
CA GLU A 183 -9.12 -0.82 20.32
C GLU A 183 -9.02 -1.12 18.82
N LEU A 184 -8.69 -2.36 18.45
CA LEU A 184 -8.68 -2.77 17.03
C LEU A 184 -10.07 -2.64 16.41
N GLN A 185 -11.10 -3.13 17.10
CA GLN A 185 -12.48 -3.01 16.62
C GLN A 185 -12.89 -1.55 16.42
N GLN A 186 -12.52 -0.67 17.37
CA GLN A 186 -12.77 0.77 17.24
C GLN A 186 -11.96 1.41 16.09
N ALA A 187 -10.70 1.04 15.92
CA ALA A 187 -9.85 1.52 14.84
C ALA A 187 -10.40 1.12 13.47
N VAL A 188 -10.80 -0.14 13.30
CA VAL A 188 -11.43 -0.65 12.09
C VAL A 188 -12.76 0.05 11.80
N LYS A 189 -13.61 0.22 12.81
CA LYS A 189 -14.87 0.97 12.69
C LYS A 189 -14.63 2.41 12.27
N LEU A 190 -13.61 3.06 12.84
CA LEU A 190 -13.20 4.42 12.46
C LEU A 190 -12.73 4.49 11.00
N MET A 191 -11.85 3.58 10.55
CA MET A 191 -11.39 3.52 9.16
C MET A 191 -12.56 3.32 8.19
N ARG A 192 -13.44 2.37 8.46
CA ARG A 192 -14.62 2.09 7.61
C ARG A 192 -15.54 3.31 7.52
N HIS A 193 -15.82 3.98 8.65
CA HIS A 193 -16.62 5.19 8.66
C HIS A 193 -15.95 6.34 7.87
N TYR A 194 -14.64 6.52 8.07
CA TYR A 194 -13.87 7.58 7.41
C TYR A 194 -13.81 7.43 5.89
N PHE A 195 -13.74 6.20 5.38
CA PHE A 195 -13.65 5.93 3.94
C PHE A 195 -14.99 5.73 3.24
N ARG A 196 -16.08 5.47 3.99
CA ARG A 196 -17.40 5.12 3.45
C ARG A 196 -17.94 6.09 2.39
N LEU A 197 -17.72 7.38 2.58
CA LEU A 197 -18.25 8.43 1.70
C LEU A 197 -17.18 9.12 0.86
N LYS A 198 -15.97 8.53 0.78
CA LYS A 198 -14.89 9.10 -0.02
C LYS A 198 -14.86 8.41 -1.39
N PRO A 199 -15.21 9.12 -2.47
CA PRO A 199 -15.03 8.58 -3.81
C PRO A 199 -13.54 8.24 -4.01
N ARG A 200 -13.25 7.20 -4.77
CA ARG A 200 -11.90 6.70 -5.07
C ARG A 200 -11.16 6.03 -3.91
N ARG A 201 -11.81 5.77 -2.77
CA ARG A 201 -11.20 5.02 -1.67
C ARG A 201 -12.05 3.82 -1.31
N THR A 202 -11.45 2.66 -1.44
CA THR A 202 -12.11 1.39 -1.14
C THR A 202 -12.25 1.21 0.36
N VAL A 203 -13.47 0.93 0.83
CA VAL A 203 -13.70 0.46 2.19
C VAL A 203 -13.27 -0.99 2.28
N ARG A 204 -12.16 -1.23 2.95
CA ARG A 204 -11.60 -2.57 3.07
C ARG A 204 -12.37 -3.41 4.09
N ASN A 205 -12.30 -4.74 3.94
CA ASN A 205 -12.95 -5.68 4.85
C ASN A 205 -12.32 -5.58 6.26
N SER A 206 -13.14 -5.70 7.32
CA SER A 206 -12.65 -5.67 8.70
C SER A 206 -11.67 -6.80 8.99
N LYS A 207 -11.96 -8.01 8.49
CA LYS A 207 -11.08 -9.18 8.68
C LYS A 207 -9.67 -8.97 8.16
N LEU A 208 -9.48 -8.18 7.09
CA LEU A 208 -8.14 -7.83 6.63
C LEU A 208 -7.32 -7.16 7.74
N PHE A 209 -7.90 -6.20 8.44
CA PHE A 209 -7.18 -5.50 9.52
C PHE A 209 -6.95 -6.39 10.74
N GLU A 210 -7.88 -7.29 11.05
CA GLU A 210 -7.73 -8.27 12.12
C GLU A 210 -6.54 -9.19 11.84
N HIS A 211 -6.43 -9.71 10.63
CA HIS A 211 -5.28 -10.53 10.21
C HIS A 211 -3.98 -9.70 10.09
N LEU A 212 -4.03 -8.48 9.55
CA LEU A 212 -2.84 -7.62 9.49
C LEU A 212 -2.30 -7.27 10.89
N ALA A 213 -3.17 -7.15 11.90
CA ALA A 213 -2.75 -6.86 13.26
C ALA A 213 -1.96 -8.01 13.92
N THR A 214 -2.03 -9.24 13.39
CA THR A 214 -1.21 -10.37 13.86
C THR A 214 0.20 -10.38 13.25
N SER A 215 0.42 -9.63 12.16
CA SER A 215 1.71 -9.59 11.48
C SER A 215 2.77 -8.84 12.27
N LYS A 216 4.00 -9.35 12.24
CA LYS A 216 5.16 -8.66 12.81
C LYS A 216 5.54 -7.42 11.99
N GLN A 217 5.36 -7.47 10.67
CA GLN A 217 5.69 -6.41 9.73
C GLN A 217 4.57 -5.37 9.56
N CYS A 218 3.40 -5.57 10.15
CA CYS A 218 2.31 -4.60 10.15
C CYS A 218 2.04 -4.09 11.58
N LYS A 219 1.89 -2.77 11.72
CA LYS A 219 1.45 -2.15 12.97
C LYS A 219 0.28 -1.22 12.71
N ILE A 220 -0.74 -1.35 13.55
CA ILE A 220 -1.89 -0.46 13.57
C ILE A 220 -1.73 0.44 14.77
N PHE A 221 -1.58 1.74 14.52
CA PHE A 221 -1.50 2.75 15.57
C PHE A 221 -2.89 3.31 15.84
N ALA A 222 -3.20 3.49 17.11
CA ALA A 222 -4.42 4.17 17.54
C ALA A 222 -4.09 5.34 18.46
N THR A 223 -4.67 6.50 18.18
CA THR A 223 -4.72 7.62 19.11
C THR A 223 -6.01 7.54 19.89
N LYS A 224 -5.90 7.47 21.21
CA LYS A 224 -7.03 7.37 22.15
C LYS A 224 -7.20 8.67 22.93
N TYR A 225 -8.44 8.97 23.22
CA TYR A 225 -8.84 9.95 24.23
C TYR A 225 -9.88 9.32 25.13
N LYS A 226 -9.59 9.24 26.43
CA LYS A 226 -10.35 8.39 27.38
C LYS A 226 -10.41 6.95 26.81
N ASN A 227 -11.60 6.38 26.68
CA ASN A 227 -11.78 5.00 26.19
C ASN A 227 -12.14 4.94 24.69
N ARG A 228 -11.88 6.00 23.92
CA ARG A 228 -12.29 6.06 22.52
C ARG A 228 -11.09 6.27 21.59
N VAL A 229 -11.02 5.46 20.55
CA VAL A 229 -10.10 5.66 19.42
C VAL A 229 -10.60 6.83 18.57
N ILE A 230 -9.77 7.88 18.45
CA ILE A 230 -10.06 9.12 17.73
C ILE A 230 -9.21 9.30 16.47
N GLY A 231 -8.12 8.55 16.35
CA GLY A 231 -7.24 8.50 15.18
C GLY A 231 -6.62 7.11 15.04
N THR A 232 -6.35 6.67 13.82
CA THR A 232 -5.69 5.39 13.55
C THR A 232 -4.96 5.42 12.22
N CYS A 233 -3.83 4.73 12.13
CA CYS A 233 -3.16 4.47 10.85
C CYS A 233 -2.61 3.04 10.80
N VAL A 234 -2.44 2.53 9.59
CA VAL A 234 -1.82 1.23 9.29
C VAL A 234 -0.49 1.48 8.63
N CYS A 235 0.56 0.90 9.18
CA CYS A 235 1.91 1.01 8.66
C CYS A 235 2.54 -0.37 8.49
N PHE A 236 3.29 -0.54 7.39
CA PHE A 236 4.12 -1.72 7.14
C PHE A 236 5.58 -1.38 7.38
N PHE A 237 6.36 -2.35 7.86
CA PHE A 237 7.75 -2.20 8.27
C PHE A 237 8.58 -3.35 7.70
N PHE A 238 9.32 -3.09 6.61
CA PHE A 238 10.14 -4.09 5.94
C PHE A 238 11.23 -3.41 5.08
N GLY A 239 12.24 -4.15 4.67
CA GLY A 239 13.31 -3.65 3.80
C GLY A 239 14.01 -2.38 4.36
N GLY A 240 14.12 -2.26 5.70
CA GLY A 240 14.70 -1.08 6.35
C GLY A 240 13.84 0.19 6.28
N ASN A 241 12.59 0.12 5.80
CA ASN A 241 11.70 1.25 5.61
C ASN A 241 10.33 1.04 6.25
N ALA A 242 9.63 2.14 6.50
CA ALA A 242 8.26 2.17 6.97
C ALA A 242 7.33 2.72 5.87
N TYR A 243 6.13 2.16 5.74
CA TYR A 243 5.15 2.55 4.72
C TYR A 243 3.80 2.82 5.39
N MET A 244 3.38 4.08 5.42
CA MET A 244 2.04 4.43 5.90
C MET A 244 1.02 4.21 4.78
N TRP A 245 0.13 3.24 4.98
CA TRP A 245 -0.83 2.81 3.98
C TRP A 245 -2.19 3.49 4.11
N GLN A 246 -2.72 3.57 5.33
CA GLN A 246 -4.03 4.19 5.58
C GLN A 246 -3.98 5.05 6.83
N LEU A 247 -4.72 6.17 6.81
CA LEU A 247 -4.88 7.07 7.93
C LEU A 247 -6.36 7.50 8.03
N ALA A 248 -6.95 7.38 9.21
CA ALA A 248 -8.30 7.83 9.51
C ALA A 248 -8.36 8.57 10.85
N SER A 249 -9.20 9.60 10.96
CA SER A 249 -9.34 10.37 12.21
C SER A 249 -10.68 11.07 12.35
N LEU A 250 -11.11 11.28 13.58
CA LEU A 250 -12.28 12.08 13.97
C LEU A 250 -11.91 13.57 14.12
N ARG A 251 -11.26 14.15 13.10
CA ARG A 251 -10.74 15.51 13.15
C ARG A 251 -11.77 16.55 13.55
N LYS A 252 -13.00 16.47 13.01
CA LYS A 252 -14.05 17.48 13.27
C LYS A 252 -14.57 17.41 14.71
N SER A 253 -14.71 16.20 15.26
CA SER A 253 -15.26 16.01 16.61
C SER A 253 -14.25 16.24 17.74
N PHE A 254 -12.95 16.15 17.44
CA PHE A 254 -11.85 16.26 18.41
C PHE A 254 -10.78 17.25 17.93
N MET A 255 -11.20 18.44 17.47
CA MET A 255 -10.30 19.42 16.85
C MET A 255 -9.11 19.79 17.75
N MET A 256 -9.35 19.95 19.05
CA MET A 256 -8.34 20.38 20.02
C MET A 256 -7.40 19.26 20.50
N LEU A 257 -7.62 18.02 20.05
CA LEU A 257 -6.75 16.87 20.32
C LEU A 257 -5.92 16.50 19.09
N TYR A 258 -6.10 17.18 17.97
CA TYR A 258 -5.33 16.98 16.72
C TYR A 258 -5.11 15.51 16.35
N PRO A 259 -6.16 14.65 16.32
CA PRO A 259 -5.98 13.21 16.29
C PRO A 259 -5.19 12.72 15.07
N ALA A 260 -5.38 13.31 13.88
CA ALA A 260 -4.59 12.96 12.71
C ALA A 260 -3.10 13.26 12.90
N SER A 261 -2.77 14.44 13.46
CA SER A 261 -1.37 14.85 13.69
C SER A 261 -0.70 13.94 14.72
N TYR A 262 -1.39 13.65 15.80
CA TYR A 262 -0.86 12.80 16.86
C TYR A 262 -0.65 11.36 16.39
N THR A 263 -1.59 10.82 15.59
CA THR A 263 -1.46 9.47 15.01
C THR A 263 -0.28 9.36 14.03
N VAL A 264 -0.12 10.33 13.11
CA VAL A 264 1.02 10.32 12.18
C VAL A 264 2.33 10.47 12.93
N TRP A 265 2.37 11.35 13.93
CA TRP A 265 3.54 11.55 14.76
C TRP A 265 3.95 10.26 15.49
N SER A 266 3.01 9.55 16.09
CA SER A 266 3.31 8.32 16.82
C SER A 266 3.91 7.24 15.92
N ALA A 267 3.43 7.12 14.69
CA ALA A 267 4.00 6.18 13.71
C ALA A 267 5.40 6.60 13.23
N LEU A 268 5.63 7.90 13.00
CA LEU A 268 6.96 8.44 12.65
C LEU A 268 7.97 8.25 13.79
N LYS A 269 7.55 8.56 15.02
CA LYS A 269 8.37 8.38 16.22
C LYS A 269 8.77 6.91 16.37
N TYR A 270 7.81 6.00 16.30
CA TYR A 270 8.07 4.56 16.37
C TYR A 270 9.05 4.11 15.28
N ALA A 271 8.82 4.48 14.02
CA ALA A 271 9.70 4.11 12.92
C ALA A 271 11.15 4.59 13.15
N HIS A 272 11.33 5.80 13.65
CA HIS A 272 12.65 6.34 14.02
C HIS A 272 13.28 5.57 15.18
N GLU A 273 12.54 5.31 16.26
CA GLU A 273 13.01 4.57 17.43
C GLU A 273 13.40 3.12 17.12
N GLN A 274 12.75 2.52 16.10
CA GLN A 274 13.11 1.18 15.61
C GLN A 274 14.22 1.18 14.56
N GLY A 275 14.80 2.34 14.24
CA GLY A 275 15.95 2.44 13.34
C GLY A 275 15.62 2.35 11.84
N PHE A 276 14.35 2.50 11.43
CA PHE A 276 13.99 2.54 10.01
C PHE A 276 14.56 3.79 9.33
N ALA A 277 15.09 3.63 8.12
CA ALA A 277 15.75 4.72 7.41
C ALA A 277 14.77 5.78 6.89
N HIS A 278 13.61 5.35 6.43
CA HIS A 278 12.62 6.22 5.81
C HIS A 278 11.18 5.82 6.16
N MET A 279 10.28 6.83 6.13
CA MET A 279 8.83 6.58 6.10
C MET A 279 8.23 7.13 4.81
N TYR A 280 7.58 6.25 4.06
CA TYR A 280 6.86 6.57 2.84
C TYR A 280 5.37 6.65 3.10
N PHE A 281 4.71 7.69 2.55
CA PHE A 281 3.26 7.83 2.54
C PHE A 281 2.77 7.51 1.14
N LEU A 282 2.14 6.36 1.00
CA LEU A 282 1.86 5.72 -0.30
C LEU A 282 0.76 6.39 -1.13
N ASP A 283 0.02 7.36 -0.57
CA ASP A 283 -1.11 7.96 -1.26
C ASP A 283 -1.15 9.48 -1.07
N ALA A 284 -0.23 10.17 -1.73
CA ALA A 284 -0.19 11.62 -1.78
C ALA A 284 -0.97 12.24 -2.96
N GLY A 285 -1.52 11.39 -3.85
CA GLY A 285 -2.43 11.76 -4.93
C GLY A 285 -1.76 12.36 -6.16
N LEU A 286 -2.59 12.89 -7.07
CA LEU A 286 -2.17 13.46 -8.34
C LEU A 286 -1.40 14.78 -8.15
N PRO A 287 -0.32 15.05 -8.92
CA PRO A 287 0.53 16.24 -8.75
C PRO A 287 -0.22 17.55 -9.01
N PHE A 288 -1.03 17.59 -10.04
CA PHE A 288 -1.74 18.78 -10.51
C PHE A 288 -3.03 19.09 -9.73
N LYS A 289 -3.45 18.20 -8.84
CA LYS A 289 -4.65 18.39 -8.02
C LYS A 289 -4.28 18.78 -6.60
N ARG A 290 -4.91 19.84 -6.07
CA ARG A 290 -4.78 20.17 -4.66
C ARG A 290 -5.22 18.98 -3.80
N ASN A 291 -4.34 18.52 -2.92
CA ASN A 291 -4.60 17.41 -2.03
C ASN A 291 -4.33 17.81 -0.57
N PRO A 292 -5.38 18.09 0.22
CA PRO A 292 -5.23 18.51 1.62
C PRO A 292 -4.50 17.46 2.49
N MET A 293 -4.56 16.17 2.10
CA MET A 293 -3.82 15.13 2.79
C MET A 293 -2.31 15.26 2.53
N ARG A 294 -1.92 15.52 1.29
CA ARG A 294 -0.52 15.77 0.91
C ARG A 294 0.04 16.97 1.66
N GLU A 295 -0.67 18.10 1.63
CA GLU A 295 -0.29 19.32 2.36
C GLU A 295 -0.15 19.05 3.88
N PHE A 296 -1.07 18.27 4.43
CA PHE A 296 -1.03 17.86 5.84
C PHE A 296 0.22 17.02 6.17
N ILE A 297 0.54 16.01 5.34
CA ILE A 297 1.69 15.12 5.58
C ILE A 297 3.02 15.87 5.39
N LEU A 298 3.12 16.81 4.44
CA LEU A 298 4.33 17.62 4.24
C LEU A 298 4.73 18.43 5.46
N ASN A 299 3.78 18.78 6.35
CA ASN A 299 4.11 19.44 7.62
C ASN A 299 4.97 18.58 8.57
N PHE A 300 5.10 17.28 8.32
CA PHE A 300 5.98 16.41 9.10
C PHE A 300 7.43 16.39 8.58
N GLY A 301 7.80 17.30 7.69
CA GLY A 301 9.17 17.47 7.21
C GLY A 301 9.56 16.54 6.06
N GLY A 302 8.61 15.88 5.42
CA GLY A 302 8.82 15.03 4.26
C GLY A 302 9.07 15.81 2.97
N LYS A 303 9.64 15.12 1.99
CA LYS A 303 9.79 15.60 0.62
C LYS A 303 8.79 14.91 -0.30
N GLN A 304 8.25 15.67 -1.22
CA GLN A 304 7.39 15.14 -2.27
C GLN A 304 8.26 14.54 -3.37
N VAL A 305 7.93 13.32 -3.78
CA VAL A 305 8.62 12.59 -4.84
C VAL A 305 7.59 12.22 -5.89
N ALA A 306 7.91 12.53 -7.15
CA ALA A 306 7.12 12.10 -8.28
C ALA A 306 7.32 10.60 -8.52
N GLU A 307 6.25 9.91 -8.77
CA GLU A 307 6.24 8.52 -9.19
C GLU A 307 5.17 8.30 -10.25
N TYR A 308 5.06 7.08 -10.76
CA TYR A 308 3.97 6.70 -11.63
C TYR A 308 3.15 5.58 -11.01
N ARG A 309 1.84 5.63 -11.28
CA ARG A 309 0.96 4.46 -11.17
C ARG A 309 0.59 4.03 -12.56
N TRP A 310 0.76 2.77 -12.82
CA TRP A 310 0.50 2.19 -14.12
C TRP A 310 -0.86 1.50 -14.11
N PHE A 311 -1.63 1.75 -15.13
CA PHE A 311 -2.97 1.21 -15.27
C PHE A 311 -3.12 0.49 -16.59
N ARG A 312 -3.82 -0.64 -16.55
CA ARG A 312 -4.37 -1.28 -17.73
C ARG A 312 -5.85 -1.48 -17.52
N ILE A 313 -6.67 -0.90 -18.39
CA ILE A 313 -8.13 -1.06 -18.39
C ILE A 313 -8.46 -2.15 -19.39
N GLN A 314 -9.25 -3.15 -18.96
CA GLN A 314 -9.59 -4.30 -19.79
C GLN A 314 -10.58 -3.98 -20.93
N ILE A 315 -11.22 -2.81 -20.88
CA ILE A 315 -12.07 -2.31 -21.96
C ILE A 315 -11.21 -1.44 -22.89
N PRO A 316 -10.86 -1.90 -24.12
CA PRO A 316 -9.79 -1.29 -24.93
C PRO A 316 -10.03 0.18 -25.27
N TRP A 317 -11.27 0.57 -25.62
CA TRP A 317 -11.57 1.96 -25.98
C TRP A 317 -11.49 2.92 -24.78
N ILE A 318 -11.87 2.46 -23.57
CA ILE A 318 -11.71 3.24 -22.34
C ILE A 318 -10.21 3.37 -22.02
N GLY A 319 -9.45 2.29 -22.16
CA GLY A 319 -8.01 2.30 -21.96
C GLY A 319 -7.30 3.34 -22.83
N LYS A 320 -7.59 3.33 -24.15
CA LYS A 320 -7.04 4.31 -25.12
C LYS A 320 -7.44 5.76 -24.79
N PHE A 321 -8.70 5.99 -24.41
CA PHE A 321 -9.16 7.32 -24.00
C PHE A 321 -8.46 7.82 -22.74
N MET A 322 -8.29 6.97 -21.75
CA MET A 322 -7.59 7.33 -20.50
C MET A 322 -6.11 7.56 -20.71
N ASP A 323 -5.46 6.75 -21.55
CA ASP A 323 -4.06 6.94 -21.93
C ASP A 323 -3.86 8.30 -22.62
N TRP A 324 -4.69 8.62 -23.60
CA TRP A 324 -4.68 9.94 -24.23
C TRP A 324 -4.90 11.08 -23.22
N PHE A 325 -5.90 10.98 -22.35
CA PHE A 325 -6.27 12.04 -21.40
C PHE A 325 -5.18 12.34 -20.34
N TYR A 326 -4.37 11.36 -19.97
CA TYR A 326 -3.35 11.54 -18.92
C TYR A 326 -1.93 11.73 -19.46
N ASN A 327 -1.68 11.48 -20.76
CA ASN A 327 -0.37 11.58 -21.37
C ASN A 327 -0.25 12.75 -22.38
N GLU A 328 -1.32 13.48 -22.66
CA GLU A 328 -1.32 14.82 -23.27
C GLU A 328 -1.32 15.89 -22.16
#